data_3285c5d5734c92036cfce914fb587eb0
#
_entry.id   3285c5d5734c92036cfce914fb587eb0
#
_cell.length_a   1.000
_cell.length_b   1.000
_cell.length_c   1.000
_cell.angle_alpha   90.00
_cell.angle_beta   90.00
_cell.angle_gamma   90.00
#
_symmetry.space_group_name_H-M   'P 1'
#
loop_
_entity.id
_entity.type
_entity.pdbx_description
1 polymer ?
#
loop_
_entity_poly.entity_id
_entity_poly.type
_entity_poly.pdbx_seq_one_letter_code
_entity_poly.pdbx_strand_id
1 'polypeptide(L)'
;MVSRPAGRRVTVRDIAAQTGVSIATVSRVLNGRAHVAPETRELVQHAAEQLRAQPSRARTSQHYTGQDAVYLRCPYILTDYFGLIVSSIAETLALHGRAMILDAGTAGQQATVLPSLPSRPGVAGAIVILPPEPGEQLAALRARGFPFVVVDPRTPPPRDIAAVSAAHFAGARSVTAHLVQLGHRRIGMIAGPPNWLAGQARLAGHASALAEAGVLHPPELTRASEPTVRFGYRAAGELLDLPQPPTALACFNDKTAVGALAAAAERGLRVPGDLSVTGFDDIDLAQATSPMLTTVRQPLAEMGRMAVSLLVRLLNGHQVDALHVELATDLVVRGSTGPV
;
A
#
# COMPACT_ATOMS: atom_id res chain seq x y z
N MET A 1 37.52 33.83 -4.45
CA MET A 1 37.26 32.52 -5.12
C MET A 1 35.81 32.14 -4.86
N VAL A 2 34.93 32.36 -5.84
CA VAL A 2 33.50 32.06 -5.72
C VAL A 2 33.28 30.64 -6.23
N SER A 3 32.86 29.74 -5.34
CA SER A 3 32.54 28.36 -5.66
C SER A 3 31.29 28.31 -6.55
N ARG A 4 31.40 27.76 -7.76
CA ARG A 4 30.26 27.51 -8.67
C ARG A 4 29.39 26.39 -8.10
N PRO A 5 28.05 26.54 -8.10
CA PRO A 5 27.16 25.45 -7.67
C PRO A 5 27.20 24.32 -8.72
N ALA A 6 27.32 23.09 -8.24
CA ALA A 6 27.28 21.87 -9.06
C ALA A 6 25.87 21.67 -9.66
N GLY A 7 25.74 21.88 -10.97
CA GLY A 7 24.50 21.64 -11.72
C GLY A 7 24.14 20.13 -11.75
N ARG A 8 22.85 19.82 -11.81
CA ARG A 8 22.31 18.45 -12.00
C ARG A 8 22.99 17.79 -13.21
N ARG A 9 23.59 16.63 -12.99
CA ARG A 9 24.17 15.81 -14.06
C ARG A 9 23.06 15.25 -14.92
N VAL A 10 22.87 15.75 -16.15
CA VAL A 10 21.93 15.20 -17.13
C VAL A 10 22.28 13.73 -17.38
N THR A 11 21.31 12.83 -17.22
CA THR A 11 21.54 11.40 -17.37
C THR A 11 21.18 10.91 -18.78
N VAL A 12 21.76 9.78 -19.19
CA VAL A 12 21.44 9.13 -20.47
C VAL A 12 19.94 8.81 -20.59
N ARG A 13 19.27 8.53 -19.47
CA ARG A 13 17.82 8.28 -19.41
C ARG A 13 17.00 9.54 -19.69
N ASP A 14 17.42 10.69 -19.20
CA ASP A 14 16.73 11.96 -19.45
C ASP A 14 16.74 12.29 -20.95
N ILE A 15 17.88 12.08 -21.62
CA ILE A 15 18.03 12.32 -23.05
C ILE A 15 17.22 11.30 -23.87
N ALA A 16 17.23 10.03 -23.48
CA ALA A 16 16.43 8.98 -24.15
C ALA A 16 14.93 9.27 -24.07
N ALA A 17 14.44 9.71 -22.92
CA ALA A 17 13.04 10.07 -22.71
C ALA A 17 12.61 11.28 -23.57
N GLN A 18 13.51 12.26 -23.76
CA GLN A 18 13.20 13.46 -24.55
C GLN A 18 13.26 13.22 -26.06
N THR A 19 14.14 12.31 -26.51
CA THR A 19 14.39 12.08 -27.95
C THR A 19 13.64 10.89 -28.54
N GLY A 20 13.09 10.01 -27.69
CA GLY A 20 12.52 8.72 -28.12
C GLY A 20 13.57 7.70 -28.61
N VAL A 21 14.87 8.02 -28.46
CA VAL A 21 15.98 7.16 -28.89
C VAL A 21 16.35 6.20 -27.77
N SER A 22 16.72 4.95 -28.11
CA SER A 22 17.07 3.95 -27.11
C SER A 22 18.25 4.39 -26.24
N ILE A 23 18.23 4.02 -24.95
CA ILE A 23 19.31 4.32 -23.97
C ILE A 23 20.68 3.87 -24.51
N ALA A 24 20.74 2.71 -25.20
CA ALA A 24 21.96 2.19 -25.80
C ALA A 24 22.51 3.10 -26.90
N THR A 25 21.64 3.66 -27.75
CA THR A 25 22.00 4.57 -28.84
C THR A 25 22.45 5.93 -28.27
N VAL A 26 21.72 6.47 -27.29
CA VAL A 26 22.13 7.71 -26.60
C VAL A 26 23.51 7.54 -25.95
N SER A 27 23.77 6.42 -25.28
CA SER A 27 25.07 6.12 -24.69
C SER A 27 26.22 6.06 -25.75
N ARG A 28 25.94 5.47 -26.93
CA ARG A 28 26.93 5.41 -28.04
C ARG A 28 27.26 6.80 -28.56
N VAL A 29 26.25 7.66 -28.72
CA VAL A 29 26.46 9.06 -29.20
C VAL A 29 27.29 9.85 -28.20
N LEU A 30 26.95 9.79 -26.91
CA LEU A 30 27.66 10.54 -25.86
C LEU A 30 29.10 10.06 -25.64
N ASN A 31 29.38 8.79 -25.92
CA ASN A 31 30.72 8.19 -25.81
C ASN A 31 31.49 8.23 -27.12
N GLY A 32 31.03 8.95 -28.15
CA GLY A 32 31.76 9.16 -29.41
C GLY A 32 31.95 7.91 -30.27
N ARG A 33 31.18 6.83 -30.06
CA ARG A 33 31.35 5.59 -30.84
C ARG A 33 30.77 5.74 -32.25
N ALA A 34 31.56 5.32 -33.26
CA ALA A 34 31.15 5.30 -34.65
C ALA A 34 29.94 4.33 -34.88
N HIS A 35 29.10 4.62 -35.91
CA HIS A 35 27.90 3.87 -36.35
C HIS A 35 26.58 4.33 -35.73
N VAL A 36 26.38 5.61 -35.56
CA VAL A 36 25.04 6.21 -35.35
C VAL A 36 24.78 7.19 -36.49
N ALA A 37 23.59 7.13 -37.09
CA ALA A 37 23.19 8.03 -38.18
C ALA A 37 23.40 9.50 -37.80
N PRO A 38 23.89 10.37 -38.71
CA PRO A 38 24.16 11.77 -38.39
C PRO A 38 22.99 12.50 -37.77
N GLU A 39 21.78 12.32 -38.29
CA GLU A 39 20.55 12.93 -37.80
C GLU A 39 20.23 12.51 -36.36
N THR A 40 20.44 11.23 -36.02
CA THR A 40 20.22 10.73 -34.67
C THR A 40 21.25 11.29 -33.70
N ARG A 41 22.48 11.50 -34.18
CA ARG A 41 23.57 12.11 -33.40
C ARG A 41 23.26 13.56 -33.08
N GLU A 42 22.84 14.34 -34.06
CA GLU A 42 22.45 15.75 -33.89
C GLU A 42 21.26 15.88 -32.93
N LEU A 43 20.23 15.04 -33.10
CA LEU A 43 19.05 15.00 -32.22
C LEU A 43 19.46 14.77 -30.75
N VAL A 44 20.32 13.79 -30.49
CA VAL A 44 20.78 13.45 -29.14
C VAL A 44 21.68 14.56 -28.56
N GLN A 45 22.56 15.17 -29.36
CA GLN A 45 23.41 16.26 -28.91
C GLN A 45 22.60 17.51 -28.60
N HIS A 46 21.65 17.88 -29.44
CA HIS A 46 20.78 19.02 -29.24
C HIS A 46 19.91 18.85 -27.98
N ALA A 47 19.35 17.68 -27.77
CA ALA A 47 18.59 17.38 -26.56
C ALA A 47 19.46 17.42 -25.29
N ALA A 48 20.71 16.94 -25.38
CA ALA A 48 21.65 17.01 -24.27
C ALA A 48 22.04 18.46 -23.93
N GLU A 49 22.22 19.33 -24.95
CA GLU A 49 22.48 20.76 -24.76
C GLU A 49 21.25 21.48 -24.17
N GLN A 50 20.04 21.21 -24.69
CA GLN A 50 18.80 21.78 -24.17
C GLN A 50 18.60 21.41 -22.70
N LEU A 51 18.82 20.15 -22.33
CA LEU A 51 18.68 19.69 -20.94
C LEU A 51 19.78 20.30 -20.03
N ARG A 52 20.97 20.60 -20.56
CA ARG A 52 22.04 21.29 -19.83
C ARG A 52 21.80 22.79 -19.73
N ALA A 53 21.19 23.39 -20.75
CA ALA A 53 20.88 24.82 -20.83
C ALA A 53 19.59 25.18 -20.12
N GLN A 54 18.67 24.22 -19.94
CA GLN A 54 17.52 24.43 -19.04
C GLN A 54 18.14 24.73 -17.66
N PRO A 55 17.86 25.94 -17.11
CA PRO A 55 18.22 26.15 -15.73
C PRO A 55 17.62 24.98 -15.00
N SER A 56 18.46 24.22 -14.30
CA SER A 56 18.02 23.24 -13.35
C SER A 56 16.75 23.87 -12.75
N ARG A 57 15.57 23.24 -12.94
CA ARG A 57 14.54 23.40 -11.95
C ARG A 57 15.20 22.86 -10.69
N ALA A 58 16.13 23.65 -10.16
CA ALA A 58 16.47 23.60 -8.78
C ALA A 58 15.10 23.40 -8.18
N ARG A 59 14.87 22.29 -7.46
CA ARG A 59 13.94 22.35 -6.36
C ARG A 59 14.26 23.71 -5.77
N THR A 60 13.50 24.71 -6.20
CA THR A 60 13.39 25.91 -5.45
C THR A 60 13.23 25.34 -4.06
N SER A 61 14.17 25.60 -3.18
CA SER A 61 13.87 25.57 -1.77
C SER A 61 12.69 26.50 -1.68
N GLN A 62 11.48 25.93 -1.95
CA GLN A 62 10.26 26.61 -1.58
C GLN A 62 10.54 26.82 -0.11
N HIS A 63 10.74 28.07 0.26
CA HIS A 63 10.66 28.46 1.65
C HIS A 63 9.25 28.05 2.03
N TYR A 64 9.12 26.80 2.53
CA TYR A 64 7.93 26.37 3.21
C TYR A 64 7.78 27.38 4.33
N THR A 65 6.90 28.36 4.13
CA THR A 65 6.46 29.20 5.23
C THR A 65 5.96 28.18 6.24
N GLY A 66 6.52 28.17 7.45
CA GLY A 66 6.37 27.06 8.41
C GLY A 66 4.93 26.69 8.81
N GLN A 67 3.91 27.18 8.09
CA GLN A 67 2.48 26.91 8.24
C GLN A 67 1.90 25.96 7.19
N ASP A 68 2.71 25.38 6.28
CA ASP A 68 2.22 24.62 5.13
C ASP A 68 2.54 23.13 5.19
N ALA A 69 3.11 22.62 6.26
CA ALA A 69 3.47 21.22 6.39
C ALA A 69 2.25 20.37 6.71
N VAL A 70 2.20 19.17 6.12
CA VAL A 70 1.25 18.12 6.46
C VAL A 70 1.94 17.11 7.37
N TYR A 71 1.32 16.83 8.50
CA TYR A 71 1.80 15.81 9.43
C TYR A 71 1.29 14.43 8.99
N LEU A 72 2.21 13.52 8.72
CA LEU A 72 1.89 12.14 8.39
C LEU A 72 2.27 11.24 9.56
N ARG A 73 1.28 10.54 10.10
CA ARG A 73 1.47 9.56 11.17
C ARG A 73 1.24 8.15 10.64
N CYS A 74 2.27 7.30 10.79
CA CYS A 74 2.21 5.87 10.51
C CYS A 74 2.81 5.12 11.70
N PRO A 75 2.03 4.61 12.66
CA PRO A 75 2.53 3.96 13.89
C PRO A 75 3.08 2.56 13.63
N TYR A 76 3.60 2.31 12.44
CA TYR A 76 4.15 1.04 11.98
C TYR A 76 5.50 1.23 11.29
N ILE A 77 6.26 0.13 11.20
CA ILE A 77 7.48 0.10 10.40
C ILE A 77 7.09 0.26 8.93
N LEU A 78 7.80 1.14 8.23
CA LEU A 78 7.58 1.42 6.80
C LEU A 78 8.14 0.27 5.94
N THR A 79 7.46 -0.85 5.98
CA THR A 79 7.64 -1.95 5.02
C THR A 79 6.73 -1.74 3.81
N ASP A 80 6.72 -2.67 2.90
CA ASP A 80 6.08 -2.58 1.57
C ASP A 80 4.69 -1.93 1.59
N TYR A 81 3.76 -2.44 2.42
CA TYR A 81 2.39 -1.91 2.50
C TYR A 81 2.37 -0.42 2.92
N PHE A 82 2.95 -0.12 4.08
CA PHE A 82 2.97 1.27 4.58
C PHE A 82 3.91 2.16 3.78
N GLY A 83 5.03 1.61 3.32
CA GLY A 83 6.02 2.33 2.50
C GLY A 83 5.42 2.83 1.20
N LEU A 84 4.61 2.04 0.49
CA LEU A 84 3.94 2.43 -0.76
C LEU A 84 2.93 3.56 -0.53
N ILE A 85 2.11 3.48 0.52
CA ILE A 85 1.16 4.56 0.88
C ILE A 85 1.91 5.84 1.24
N VAL A 86 2.93 5.76 2.12
CA VAL A 86 3.72 6.91 2.58
C VAL A 86 4.45 7.57 1.42
N SER A 87 5.07 6.79 0.52
CA SER A 87 5.76 7.32 -0.67
C SER A 87 4.81 8.07 -1.59
N SER A 88 3.63 7.49 -1.85
CA SER A 88 2.60 8.12 -2.68
C SER A 88 2.08 9.43 -2.04
N ILE A 89 1.88 9.46 -0.72
CA ILE A 89 1.51 10.69 0.00
C ILE A 89 2.61 11.73 -0.15
N ALA A 90 3.88 11.38 0.06
CA ALA A 90 5.01 12.30 -0.05
C ALA A 90 5.14 12.90 -1.44
N GLU A 91 5.06 12.08 -2.48
CA GLU A 91 5.10 12.52 -3.88
C GLU A 91 3.93 13.45 -4.21
N THR A 92 2.72 13.09 -3.77
CA THR A 92 1.52 13.89 -4.04
C THR A 92 1.54 15.23 -3.29
N LEU A 93 1.97 15.26 -2.02
CA LEU A 93 2.16 16.50 -1.27
C LEU A 93 3.18 17.43 -1.93
N ALA A 94 4.28 16.85 -2.46
CA ALA A 94 5.28 17.63 -3.20
C ALA A 94 4.71 18.29 -4.46
N LEU A 95 3.76 17.64 -5.17
CA LEU A 95 3.05 18.24 -6.32
C LEU A 95 2.18 19.43 -5.89
N HIS A 96 1.65 19.40 -4.66
CA HIS A 96 0.89 20.51 -4.08
C HIS A 96 1.76 21.57 -3.36
N GLY A 97 3.09 21.46 -3.49
CA GLY A 97 4.03 22.40 -2.86
C GLY A 97 4.05 22.33 -1.34
N ARG A 98 3.66 21.22 -0.72
CA ARG A 98 3.59 21.05 0.73
C ARG A 98 4.72 20.16 1.25
N ALA A 99 5.30 20.53 2.39
CA ALA A 99 6.23 19.70 3.13
C ALA A 99 5.49 18.59 3.90
N MET A 100 6.17 17.49 4.17
CA MET A 100 5.68 16.41 5.00
C MET A 100 6.56 16.29 6.26
N ILE A 101 5.90 16.22 7.42
CA ILE A 101 6.53 15.82 8.69
C ILE A 101 6.06 14.39 8.98
N LEU A 102 6.99 13.44 9.01
CA LEU A 102 6.66 12.02 9.18
C LEU A 102 7.05 11.53 10.58
N ASP A 103 6.05 11.02 11.30
CA ASP A 103 6.25 10.17 12.49
C ASP A 103 5.88 8.73 12.14
N ALA A 104 6.87 7.84 12.14
CA ALA A 104 6.71 6.43 11.79
C ALA A 104 7.24 5.51 12.89
N GLY A 105 6.81 4.25 12.90
CA GLY A 105 7.23 3.25 13.85
C GLY A 105 6.89 3.63 15.29
N THR A 106 7.82 3.46 16.21
CA THR A 106 7.63 3.74 17.65
C THR A 106 7.35 5.22 17.95
N ALA A 107 7.92 6.15 17.19
CA ALA A 107 7.61 7.57 17.32
C ALA A 107 6.14 7.87 17.01
N GLY A 108 5.57 7.20 16.01
CA GLY A 108 4.15 7.31 15.67
C GLY A 108 3.20 6.65 16.67
N GLN A 109 3.66 5.85 17.62
CA GLN A 109 2.82 5.15 18.60
C GLN A 109 2.47 5.97 19.84
N GLN A 110 3.04 7.16 20.00
CA GLN A 110 2.80 7.98 21.20
C GLN A 110 1.35 8.47 21.23
N ALA A 111 0.63 8.17 22.29
CA ALA A 111 -0.79 8.53 22.48
C ALA A 111 -1.04 10.05 22.52
N THR A 112 -0.03 10.86 22.82
CA THR A 112 -0.13 12.32 22.89
C THR A 112 -0.04 13.03 21.54
N VAL A 113 0.23 12.30 20.45
CA VAL A 113 0.45 12.89 19.13
C VAL A 113 -0.82 13.57 18.61
N LEU A 114 -1.94 12.86 18.51
CA LEU A 114 -3.18 13.42 17.96
C LEU A 114 -3.68 14.66 18.71
N PRO A 115 -3.78 14.66 20.05
CA PRO A 115 -4.20 15.83 20.79
C PRO A 115 -3.31 17.07 20.62
N SER A 116 -2.02 16.87 20.33
CA SER A 116 -1.04 17.94 20.16
C SER A 116 -1.06 18.61 18.77
N LEU A 117 -1.58 17.92 17.74
CA LEU A 117 -1.51 18.39 16.35
C LEU A 117 -2.05 19.81 16.12
N PRO A 118 -3.23 20.21 16.67
CA PRO A 118 -3.76 21.54 16.45
C PRO A 118 -2.91 22.68 17.01
N SER A 119 -2.00 22.35 17.94
CA SER A 119 -1.10 23.34 18.59
C SER A 119 0.32 23.26 18.05
N ARG A 120 0.61 22.38 17.09
CA ARG A 120 1.95 22.20 16.51
C ARG A 120 2.25 23.32 15.52
N PRO A 121 3.29 24.14 15.77
CA PRO A 121 3.67 25.22 14.85
C PRO A 121 4.00 24.67 13.47
N GLY A 122 3.51 25.32 12.42
CA GLY A 122 3.83 24.97 11.04
C GLY A 122 3.09 23.78 10.46
N VAL A 123 2.18 23.14 11.19
CA VAL A 123 1.36 22.02 10.72
C VAL A 123 -0.02 22.53 10.32
N ALA A 124 -0.35 22.42 9.02
CA ALA A 124 -1.64 22.84 8.48
C ALA A 124 -2.73 21.77 8.63
N GLY A 125 -2.36 20.52 8.59
CA GLY A 125 -3.27 19.37 8.66
C GLY A 125 -2.53 18.05 8.78
N ALA A 126 -3.26 16.94 8.87
CA ALA A 126 -2.64 15.63 9.05
C ALA A 126 -3.26 14.54 8.17
N ILE A 127 -2.45 13.51 7.86
CA ILE A 127 -2.90 12.21 7.39
C ILE A 127 -2.49 11.18 8.44
N VAL A 128 -3.43 10.36 8.89
CA VAL A 128 -3.18 9.33 9.89
C VAL A 128 -3.50 7.96 9.32
N ILE A 129 -2.48 7.09 9.27
CA ILE A 129 -2.59 5.75 8.68
C ILE A 129 -2.86 4.74 9.80
N LEU A 130 -3.93 3.98 9.68
CA LEU A 130 -4.32 2.87 10.57
C LEU A 130 -4.20 3.27 12.06
N PRO A 131 -4.83 4.39 12.49
CA PRO A 131 -4.64 4.92 13.84
C PRO A 131 -5.09 3.91 14.90
N PRO A 132 -4.27 3.68 15.94
CA PRO A 132 -4.63 2.79 17.05
C PRO A 132 -5.63 3.45 18.01
N GLU A 133 -5.84 4.73 17.89
CA GLU A 133 -6.71 5.51 18.78
C GLU A 133 -8.18 5.18 18.54
N PRO A 134 -9.00 5.20 19.61
CA PRO A 134 -10.44 5.05 19.49
C PRO A 134 -11.07 6.22 18.74
N GLY A 135 -12.20 5.98 18.08
CA GLY A 135 -12.92 6.99 17.28
C GLY A 135 -13.22 8.30 18.03
N GLU A 136 -13.39 8.23 19.37
CA GLU A 136 -13.61 9.40 20.22
C GLU A 136 -12.45 10.42 20.17
N GLN A 137 -11.19 9.94 20.09
CA GLN A 137 -10.05 10.83 19.97
C GLN A 137 -9.97 11.49 18.59
N LEU A 138 -10.37 10.78 17.55
CA LEU A 138 -10.50 11.35 16.21
C LEU A 138 -11.64 12.38 16.16
N ALA A 139 -12.77 12.10 16.81
CA ALA A 139 -13.89 13.04 16.96
C ALA A 139 -13.46 14.30 17.73
N ALA A 140 -12.69 14.15 18.82
CA ALA A 140 -12.16 15.28 19.57
C ALA A 140 -11.21 16.16 18.72
N LEU A 141 -10.38 15.56 17.86
CA LEU A 141 -9.53 16.29 16.93
C LEU A 141 -10.37 17.06 15.91
N ARG A 142 -11.41 16.42 15.38
CA ARG A 142 -12.37 17.04 14.43
C ARG A 142 -13.13 18.21 15.07
N ALA A 143 -13.60 18.06 16.31
CA ALA A 143 -14.30 19.12 17.05
C ALA A 143 -13.46 20.39 17.26
N ARG A 144 -12.13 20.27 17.25
CA ARG A 144 -11.20 21.39 17.30
C ARG A 144 -10.99 22.07 15.95
N GLY A 145 -11.71 21.66 14.90
CA GLY A 145 -11.60 22.22 13.55
C GLY A 145 -10.29 21.90 12.82
N PHE A 146 -9.49 20.95 13.32
CA PHE A 146 -8.21 20.59 12.69
C PHE A 146 -8.43 19.70 11.47
N PRO A 147 -7.93 20.08 10.27
CA PRO A 147 -8.10 19.29 9.05
C PRO A 147 -7.26 18.01 9.09
N PHE A 148 -7.89 16.85 8.92
CA PHE A 148 -7.17 15.59 8.80
C PHE A 148 -7.95 14.55 8.00
N VAL A 149 -7.24 13.54 7.50
CA VAL A 149 -7.77 12.40 6.78
C VAL A 149 -7.22 11.12 7.39
N VAL A 150 -8.08 10.09 7.51
CA VAL A 150 -7.70 8.76 7.98
C VAL A 150 -7.51 7.84 6.79
N VAL A 151 -6.41 7.09 6.75
CA VAL A 151 -6.17 6.03 5.76
C VAL A 151 -6.27 4.69 6.47
N ASP A 152 -7.12 3.83 5.93
CA ASP A 152 -7.37 2.48 6.43
C ASP A 152 -7.70 2.42 7.93
N PRO A 153 -8.82 3.05 8.37
CA PRO A 153 -9.16 3.19 9.78
C PRO A 153 -9.31 1.82 10.47
N ARG A 154 -8.75 1.69 11.69
CA ARG A 154 -8.91 0.46 12.50
C ARG A 154 -10.34 0.23 12.97
N THR A 155 -11.03 1.30 13.32
CA THR A 155 -12.41 1.29 13.79
C THR A 155 -13.26 2.16 12.87
N PRO A 156 -14.59 1.94 12.78
CA PRO A 156 -15.44 2.78 11.95
C PRO A 156 -15.26 4.26 12.31
N PRO A 157 -14.78 5.09 11.38
CA PRO A 157 -14.60 6.51 11.65
C PRO A 157 -15.97 7.20 11.75
N PRO A 158 -16.12 8.24 12.58
CA PRO A 158 -17.31 9.09 12.57
C PRO A 158 -17.63 9.58 11.14
N ARG A 159 -18.91 9.75 10.83
CA ARG A 159 -19.39 10.07 9.48
C ARG A 159 -18.86 11.40 8.93
N ASP A 160 -18.46 12.31 9.79
CA ASP A 160 -17.94 13.64 9.46
C ASP A 160 -16.40 13.70 9.39
N ILE A 161 -15.72 12.56 9.46
CA ILE A 161 -14.27 12.47 9.32
C ILE A 161 -13.94 11.87 7.95
N ALA A 162 -13.08 12.55 7.19
CA ALA A 162 -12.62 12.06 5.90
C ALA A 162 -11.76 10.80 6.07
N ALA A 163 -12.10 9.74 5.35
CA ALA A 163 -11.40 8.46 5.40
C ALA A 163 -11.28 7.82 4.01
N VAL A 164 -10.17 7.13 3.79
CA VAL A 164 -9.89 6.35 2.58
C VAL A 164 -9.55 4.92 3.00
N SER A 165 -10.16 3.94 2.38
CA SER A 165 -9.87 2.51 2.59
C SER A 165 -9.89 1.75 1.28
N ALA A 166 -9.37 0.53 1.27
CA ALA A 166 -9.61 -0.43 0.19
C ALA A 166 -10.92 -1.18 0.43
N ALA A 167 -11.49 -1.75 -0.65
CA ALA A 167 -12.69 -2.58 -0.63
C ALA A 167 -12.40 -3.98 -0.04
N HIS A 168 -12.12 -4.02 1.28
CA HIS A 168 -11.69 -5.22 1.98
C HIS A 168 -12.70 -6.37 1.89
N PHE A 169 -13.99 -6.06 2.03
CA PHE A 169 -15.05 -7.06 1.90
C PHE A 169 -15.09 -7.65 0.50
N ALA A 170 -15.13 -6.80 -0.52
CA ALA A 170 -15.23 -7.23 -1.91
C ALA A 170 -13.99 -8.03 -2.34
N GLY A 171 -12.78 -7.61 -1.94
CA GLY A 171 -11.55 -8.33 -2.22
C GLY A 171 -11.51 -9.72 -1.58
N ALA A 172 -11.87 -9.82 -0.29
CA ALA A 172 -11.91 -11.11 0.42
C ALA A 172 -12.98 -12.05 -0.16
N ARG A 173 -14.15 -11.50 -0.52
CA ARG A 173 -15.19 -12.25 -1.22
C ARG A 173 -14.69 -12.77 -2.58
N SER A 174 -14.00 -11.95 -3.35
CA SER A 174 -13.47 -12.32 -4.67
C SER A 174 -12.45 -13.46 -4.59
N VAL A 175 -11.44 -13.37 -3.71
CA VAL A 175 -10.42 -14.42 -3.57
C VAL A 175 -11.00 -15.72 -3.02
N THR A 176 -12.01 -15.64 -2.15
CA THR A 176 -12.70 -16.83 -1.63
C THR A 176 -13.58 -17.48 -2.68
N ALA A 177 -14.30 -16.69 -3.47
CA ALA A 177 -15.09 -17.18 -4.60
C ALA A 177 -14.20 -17.91 -5.63
N HIS A 178 -12.98 -17.42 -5.87
CA HIS A 178 -11.98 -18.09 -6.70
C HIS A 178 -11.63 -19.48 -6.13
N LEU A 179 -11.35 -19.61 -4.83
CA LEU A 179 -11.08 -20.93 -4.21
C LEU A 179 -12.29 -21.85 -4.32
N VAL A 180 -13.49 -21.35 -4.12
CA VAL A 180 -14.75 -22.12 -4.28
C VAL A 180 -14.93 -22.60 -5.73
N GLN A 181 -14.62 -21.76 -6.73
CA GLN A 181 -14.67 -22.13 -8.15
C GLN A 181 -13.65 -23.22 -8.50
N LEU A 182 -12.51 -23.28 -7.81
CA LEU A 182 -11.52 -24.36 -7.93
C LEU A 182 -11.94 -25.68 -7.24
N GLY A 183 -13.11 -25.70 -6.60
CA GLY A 183 -13.66 -26.89 -5.95
C GLY A 183 -13.45 -26.93 -4.43
N HIS A 184 -12.70 -26.01 -3.85
CA HIS A 184 -12.47 -26.01 -2.39
C HIS A 184 -13.80 -25.76 -1.63
N ARG A 185 -14.04 -26.58 -0.61
CA ARG A 185 -15.21 -26.46 0.29
C ARG A 185 -14.81 -26.33 1.75
N ARG A 186 -13.64 -26.85 2.10
CA ARG A 186 -13.06 -26.73 3.43
C ARG A 186 -11.84 -25.80 3.34
N ILE A 187 -12.08 -24.52 3.67
CA ILE A 187 -11.10 -23.43 3.52
C ILE A 187 -10.77 -22.89 4.91
N GLY A 188 -9.49 -22.93 5.28
CA GLY A 188 -8.99 -22.34 6.53
C GLY A 188 -8.79 -20.81 6.37
N MET A 189 -9.18 -20.07 7.41
CA MET A 189 -9.02 -18.63 7.45
C MET A 189 -7.93 -18.23 8.45
N ILE A 190 -6.84 -17.64 7.96
CA ILE A 190 -5.82 -16.99 8.81
C ILE A 190 -6.15 -15.51 8.85
N ALA A 191 -6.99 -15.12 9.81
CA ALA A 191 -7.58 -13.79 9.92
C ALA A 191 -6.66 -12.79 10.65
N GLY A 192 -6.88 -11.51 10.40
CA GLY A 192 -6.28 -10.41 11.15
C GLY A 192 -6.95 -10.19 12.51
N PRO A 193 -6.51 -9.15 13.25
CA PRO A 193 -7.09 -8.81 14.55
C PRO A 193 -8.60 -8.57 14.45
N PRO A 194 -9.42 -9.17 15.33
CA PRO A 194 -10.87 -9.10 15.26
C PRO A 194 -11.44 -7.70 15.55
N ASN A 195 -10.65 -6.83 16.15
CA ASN A 195 -10.99 -5.43 16.43
C ASN A 195 -10.58 -4.47 15.29
N TRP A 196 -9.98 -4.97 14.21
CA TRP A 196 -9.67 -4.16 13.04
C TRP A 196 -10.82 -4.22 12.03
N LEU A 197 -11.22 -3.05 11.52
CA LEU A 197 -12.27 -2.94 10.50
C LEU A 197 -11.95 -3.78 9.25
N ALA A 198 -10.71 -3.72 8.77
CA ALA A 198 -10.24 -4.56 7.68
C ALA A 198 -10.32 -6.06 8.00
N GLY A 199 -10.01 -6.46 9.25
CA GLY A 199 -10.13 -7.84 9.72
C GLY A 199 -11.58 -8.35 9.66
N GLN A 200 -12.50 -7.55 10.20
CA GLN A 200 -13.94 -7.85 10.18
C GLN A 200 -14.49 -7.90 8.75
N ALA A 201 -14.15 -6.92 7.92
CA ALA A 201 -14.61 -6.84 6.54
C ALA A 201 -14.12 -8.02 5.70
N ARG A 202 -12.83 -8.39 5.81
CA ARG A 202 -12.28 -9.55 5.10
C ARG A 202 -12.91 -10.87 5.57
N LEU A 203 -13.11 -11.05 6.87
CA LEU A 203 -13.80 -12.23 7.40
C LEU A 203 -15.25 -12.31 6.90
N ALA A 204 -15.97 -11.19 6.90
CA ALA A 204 -17.33 -11.12 6.37
C ALA A 204 -17.40 -11.41 4.86
N GLY A 205 -16.45 -10.89 4.07
CA GLY A 205 -16.35 -11.20 2.65
C GLY A 205 -16.10 -12.69 2.37
N HIS A 206 -15.21 -13.30 3.16
CA HIS A 206 -14.97 -14.75 3.13
C HIS A 206 -16.24 -15.55 3.42
N ALA A 207 -16.91 -15.24 4.52
CA ALA A 207 -18.16 -15.90 4.91
C ALA A 207 -19.27 -15.73 3.85
N SER A 208 -19.39 -14.55 3.23
CA SER A 208 -20.33 -14.28 2.15
C SER A 208 -20.12 -15.21 0.95
N ALA A 209 -18.87 -15.34 0.47
CA ALA A 209 -18.57 -16.20 -0.67
C ALA A 209 -18.84 -17.69 -0.39
N LEU A 210 -18.55 -18.15 0.83
CA LEU A 210 -18.86 -19.52 1.24
C LEU A 210 -20.36 -19.75 1.34
N ALA A 211 -21.11 -18.82 1.93
CA ALA A 211 -22.57 -18.90 2.07
C ALA A 211 -23.26 -18.95 0.70
N GLU A 212 -22.81 -18.13 -0.28
CA GLU A 212 -23.31 -18.17 -1.64
C GLU A 212 -23.09 -19.53 -2.34
N ALA A 213 -22.04 -20.24 -1.95
CA ALA A 213 -21.73 -21.58 -2.44
C ALA A 213 -22.41 -22.69 -1.62
N GLY A 214 -23.24 -22.36 -0.63
CA GLY A 214 -23.84 -23.32 0.28
C GLY A 214 -22.86 -24.02 1.23
N VAL A 215 -21.70 -23.42 1.47
CA VAL A 215 -20.64 -23.97 2.33
C VAL A 215 -20.70 -23.31 3.70
N LEU A 216 -20.79 -24.13 4.75
CA LEU A 216 -20.67 -23.65 6.12
C LEU A 216 -19.19 -23.45 6.45
N HIS A 217 -18.89 -22.35 7.17
CA HIS A 217 -17.55 -22.08 7.69
C HIS A 217 -17.49 -22.41 9.20
N PRO A 218 -16.94 -23.57 9.56
CA PRO A 218 -16.86 -23.94 10.96
C PRO A 218 -15.84 -23.06 11.70
N PRO A 219 -16.13 -22.63 12.95
CA PRO A 219 -15.23 -21.74 13.72
C PRO A 219 -13.82 -22.30 13.91
N GLU A 220 -13.65 -23.62 13.96
CA GLU A 220 -12.36 -24.28 14.11
C GLU A 220 -11.42 -24.05 12.93
N LEU A 221 -11.94 -23.59 11.77
CA LEU A 221 -11.13 -23.24 10.59
C LEU A 221 -10.64 -21.79 10.62
N THR A 222 -10.85 -21.04 11.69
CA THR A 222 -10.37 -19.66 11.81
C THR A 222 -9.29 -19.54 12.88
N ARG A 223 -8.21 -18.83 12.54
CA ARG A 223 -7.19 -18.36 13.48
C ARG A 223 -7.00 -16.87 13.26
N ALA A 224 -7.00 -16.07 14.32
CA ALA A 224 -6.95 -14.61 14.25
C ALA A 224 -5.89 -14.03 15.20
N SER A 225 -5.02 -13.15 14.70
CA SER A 225 -4.03 -12.41 15.49
C SER A 225 -3.39 -11.30 14.66
N GLU A 226 -2.35 -10.65 15.20
CA GLU A 226 -1.51 -9.68 14.48
C GLU A 226 -0.88 -10.32 13.22
N PRO A 227 -0.98 -9.67 12.03
CA PRO A 227 -0.66 -10.27 10.75
C PRO A 227 0.86 -10.29 10.47
N THR A 228 1.54 -11.23 11.06
CA THR A 228 2.98 -11.46 10.89
C THR A 228 3.25 -12.79 10.16
N VAL A 229 4.42 -12.92 9.53
CA VAL A 229 4.88 -14.19 8.94
C VAL A 229 4.88 -15.32 10.00
N ARG A 230 5.36 -15.02 11.22
CA ARG A 230 5.39 -15.98 12.34
C ARG A 230 3.99 -16.45 12.75
N PHE A 231 3.03 -15.54 12.79
CA PHE A 231 1.64 -15.92 13.07
C PHE A 231 1.07 -16.77 11.95
N GLY A 232 1.27 -16.38 10.68
CA GLY A 232 0.83 -17.16 9.52
C GLY A 232 1.35 -18.58 9.54
N TYR A 233 2.65 -18.78 9.83
CA TYR A 233 3.28 -20.09 9.97
C TYR A 233 2.61 -20.93 11.08
N ARG A 234 2.45 -20.39 12.28
CA ARG A 234 1.82 -21.11 13.40
C ARG A 234 0.37 -21.44 13.12
N ALA A 235 -0.41 -20.46 12.66
CA ALA A 235 -1.83 -20.64 12.38
C ALA A 235 -2.09 -21.65 11.27
N ALA A 236 -1.27 -21.63 10.21
CA ALA A 236 -1.33 -22.64 9.15
C ALA A 236 -1.00 -24.03 9.69
N GLY A 237 0.04 -24.16 10.52
CA GLY A 237 0.37 -25.43 11.16
C GLY A 237 -0.80 -25.98 11.97
N GLU A 238 -1.40 -25.18 12.83
CA GLU A 238 -2.57 -25.58 13.64
C GLU A 238 -3.77 -26.01 12.78
N LEU A 239 -3.99 -25.36 11.63
CA LEU A 239 -5.08 -25.70 10.71
C LEU A 239 -4.79 -26.99 9.92
N LEU A 240 -3.55 -27.18 9.50
CA LEU A 240 -3.10 -28.34 8.73
C LEU A 240 -3.01 -29.62 9.59
N ASP A 241 -2.83 -29.47 10.91
CA ASP A 241 -2.75 -30.57 11.88
C ASP A 241 -4.15 -30.99 12.41
N LEU A 242 -5.24 -30.38 11.92
CA LEU A 242 -6.60 -30.81 12.25
C LEU A 242 -6.90 -32.23 11.74
N PRO A 243 -7.77 -33.00 12.42
CA PRO A 243 -8.17 -34.34 11.94
C PRO A 243 -8.76 -34.33 10.52
N GLN A 244 -9.38 -33.22 10.13
CA GLN A 244 -9.83 -32.95 8.78
C GLN A 244 -9.24 -31.58 8.38
N PRO A 245 -8.05 -31.55 7.76
CA PRO A 245 -7.41 -30.31 7.40
C PRO A 245 -8.15 -29.60 6.26
N PRO A 246 -8.01 -28.26 6.14
CA PRO A 246 -8.50 -27.53 4.98
C PRO A 246 -7.69 -27.86 3.72
N THR A 247 -8.32 -27.80 2.56
CA THR A 247 -7.67 -27.95 1.26
C THR A 247 -7.16 -26.61 0.68
N ALA A 248 -7.55 -25.50 1.31
CA ALA A 248 -7.05 -24.17 0.97
C ALA A 248 -6.94 -23.30 2.22
N LEU A 249 -6.02 -22.34 2.20
CA LEU A 249 -5.85 -21.31 3.22
C LEU A 249 -6.06 -19.92 2.61
N ALA A 250 -7.06 -19.19 3.13
CA ALA A 250 -7.26 -17.79 2.83
C ALA A 250 -6.58 -16.95 3.93
N CYS A 251 -5.48 -16.29 3.59
CA CYS A 251 -4.66 -15.57 4.53
C CYS A 251 -5.04 -14.08 4.57
N PHE A 252 -4.96 -13.48 5.77
CA PHE A 252 -5.28 -12.07 5.96
C PHE A 252 -4.49 -11.14 5.04
N ASN A 253 -3.17 -11.42 4.88
CA ASN A 253 -2.32 -10.67 3.97
C ASN A 253 -1.18 -11.55 3.44
N ASP A 254 -0.36 -11.00 2.52
CA ASP A 254 0.75 -11.72 1.90
C ASP A 254 1.80 -12.16 2.93
N LYS A 255 2.03 -11.41 4.00
CA LYS A 255 2.96 -11.82 5.08
C LYS A 255 2.48 -13.09 5.79
N THR A 256 1.19 -13.16 6.12
CA THR A 256 0.63 -14.37 6.73
C THR A 256 0.61 -15.54 5.75
N ALA A 257 0.40 -15.27 4.45
CA ALA A 257 0.46 -16.29 3.40
C ALA A 257 1.88 -16.88 3.24
N VAL A 258 2.92 -16.05 3.31
CA VAL A 258 4.32 -16.54 3.32
C VAL A 258 4.58 -17.47 4.50
N GLY A 259 4.06 -17.13 5.68
CA GLY A 259 4.12 -18.04 6.83
C GLY A 259 3.38 -19.37 6.57
N ALA A 260 2.22 -19.30 5.93
CA ALA A 260 1.44 -20.49 5.58
C ALA A 260 2.16 -21.37 4.55
N LEU A 261 2.80 -20.78 3.54
CA LEU A 261 3.64 -21.51 2.58
C LEU A 261 4.81 -22.24 3.27
N ALA A 262 5.46 -21.59 4.24
CA ALA A 262 6.54 -22.21 5.02
C ALA A 262 6.03 -23.40 5.86
N ALA A 263 4.86 -23.28 6.50
CA ALA A 263 4.24 -24.36 7.27
C ALA A 263 3.82 -25.56 6.40
N ALA A 264 3.35 -25.29 5.17
CA ALA A 264 3.02 -26.32 4.18
C ALA A 264 4.28 -27.05 3.71
N ALA A 265 5.34 -26.32 3.38
CA ALA A 265 6.62 -26.90 2.94
C ALA A 265 7.25 -27.81 4.00
N GLU A 266 7.22 -27.41 5.29
CA GLU A 266 7.72 -28.24 6.40
C GLU A 266 6.96 -29.56 6.53
N ARG A 267 5.68 -29.61 6.15
CA ARG A 267 4.83 -30.80 6.14
C ARG A 267 4.92 -31.60 4.83
N GLY A 268 5.80 -31.18 3.91
CA GLY A 268 5.96 -31.82 2.60
C GLY A 268 4.75 -31.61 1.66
N LEU A 269 3.84 -30.67 1.96
CA LEU A 269 2.70 -30.37 1.13
C LEU A 269 3.11 -29.50 -0.07
N ARG A 270 2.69 -29.92 -1.25
CA ARG A 270 2.91 -29.15 -2.49
C ARG A 270 1.84 -28.07 -2.63
N VAL A 271 2.27 -26.86 -2.89
CA VAL A 271 1.37 -25.75 -3.23
C VAL A 271 1.53 -25.48 -4.74
N PRO A 272 0.47 -25.55 -5.56
CA PRO A 272 -0.94 -25.72 -5.19
C PRO A 272 -1.43 -27.19 -5.12
N GLY A 273 -0.58 -28.20 -5.43
CA GLY A 273 -1.02 -29.56 -5.70
C GLY A 273 -1.73 -30.28 -4.53
N ASP A 274 -1.35 -30.00 -3.29
CA ASP A 274 -1.96 -30.59 -2.09
C ASP A 274 -2.68 -29.55 -1.24
N LEU A 275 -2.36 -28.26 -1.41
CA LEU A 275 -2.92 -27.14 -0.67
C LEU A 275 -2.91 -25.87 -1.51
N SER A 276 -4.02 -25.19 -1.63
CA SER A 276 -4.08 -23.84 -2.18
C SER A 276 -3.86 -22.78 -1.09
N VAL A 277 -3.08 -21.72 -1.40
CA VAL A 277 -2.81 -20.60 -0.47
C VAL A 277 -3.07 -19.29 -1.16
N THR A 278 -3.81 -18.39 -0.50
CA THR A 278 -4.04 -17.02 -1.01
C THR A 278 -3.60 -15.97 0.00
N GLY A 279 -3.17 -14.81 -0.50
CA GLY A 279 -2.84 -13.63 0.28
C GLY A 279 -3.80 -12.47 0.06
N PHE A 280 -3.36 -11.30 0.51
CA PHE A 280 -3.99 -10.00 0.33
C PHE A 280 -2.90 -8.94 0.42
N ASP A 281 -2.95 -7.88 -0.35
CA ASP A 281 -2.15 -6.67 -0.50
C ASP A 281 -1.46 -6.57 -1.87
N ASP A 282 -0.98 -7.67 -2.44
CA ASP A 282 -0.14 -7.76 -3.66
C ASP A 282 1.14 -6.90 -3.55
N ILE A 283 1.82 -7.03 -2.41
CA ILE A 283 3.16 -6.44 -2.20
C ILE A 283 4.23 -7.30 -2.91
N ASP A 284 5.45 -6.77 -3.05
CA ASP A 284 6.57 -7.45 -3.75
C ASP A 284 6.81 -8.87 -3.23
N LEU A 285 6.55 -9.09 -1.95
CA LEU A 285 6.67 -10.41 -1.31
C LEU A 285 5.80 -11.48 -1.99
N ALA A 286 4.62 -11.11 -2.52
CA ALA A 286 3.73 -12.05 -3.23
C ALA A 286 4.34 -12.59 -4.53
N GLN A 287 5.25 -11.84 -5.15
CA GLN A 287 5.97 -12.24 -6.37
C GLN A 287 7.30 -12.93 -6.07
N ALA A 288 7.82 -12.78 -4.85
CA ALA A 288 9.07 -13.38 -4.41
C ALA A 288 8.91 -14.82 -3.87
N THR A 289 7.67 -15.30 -3.73
CA THR A 289 7.40 -16.69 -3.30
C THR A 289 7.49 -17.68 -4.44
N SER A 290 7.72 -18.96 -4.11
CA SER A 290 7.64 -20.09 -5.05
C SER A 290 6.71 -21.15 -4.46
N PRO A 291 5.52 -21.35 -5.08
CA PRO A 291 4.96 -20.61 -6.21
C PRO A 291 4.63 -19.15 -5.89
N MET A 292 4.54 -18.28 -6.94
CA MET A 292 4.07 -16.91 -6.77
C MET A 292 2.64 -16.89 -6.23
N LEU A 293 2.35 -15.98 -5.30
CA LEU A 293 1.13 -15.97 -4.52
C LEU A 293 -0.07 -15.39 -5.30
N THR A 294 -1.16 -16.13 -5.36
CA THR A 294 -2.49 -15.62 -5.70
C THR A 294 -2.93 -14.72 -4.54
N THR A 295 -3.30 -13.49 -4.84
CA THR A 295 -3.57 -12.46 -3.83
C THR A 295 -4.60 -11.44 -4.31
N VAL A 296 -5.01 -10.54 -3.43
CA VAL A 296 -5.85 -9.39 -3.75
C VAL A 296 -4.99 -8.14 -3.76
N ARG A 297 -4.92 -7.47 -4.90
CA ARG A 297 -4.21 -6.20 -5.03
C ARG A 297 -5.00 -5.06 -4.41
N GLN A 298 -4.40 -4.36 -3.46
CA GLN A 298 -4.89 -3.10 -2.96
C GLN A 298 -4.30 -1.92 -3.75
N PRO A 299 -5.07 -0.87 -4.01
CA PRO A 299 -4.58 0.31 -4.73
C PRO A 299 -3.81 1.26 -3.77
N LEU A 300 -2.72 0.78 -3.14
CA LEU A 300 -2.02 1.45 -2.04
C LEU A 300 -1.54 2.87 -2.41
N ALA A 301 -0.97 3.02 -3.61
CA ALA A 301 -0.55 4.33 -4.10
C ALA A 301 -1.75 5.27 -4.33
N GLU A 302 -2.89 4.74 -4.83
CA GLU A 302 -4.11 5.51 -5.03
C GLU A 302 -4.73 5.95 -3.70
N MET A 303 -4.69 5.08 -2.68
CA MET A 303 -5.12 5.44 -1.31
C MET A 303 -4.34 6.66 -0.80
N GLY A 304 -3.02 6.70 -1.03
CA GLY A 304 -2.18 7.84 -0.68
C GLY A 304 -2.56 9.11 -1.45
N ARG A 305 -2.73 9.03 -2.77
CA ARG A 305 -3.16 10.17 -3.61
C ARG A 305 -4.52 10.71 -3.20
N MET A 306 -5.49 9.81 -2.97
CA MET A 306 -6.83 10.17 -2.54
C MET A 306 -6.82 10.86 -1.17
N ALA A 307 -6.04 10.36 -0.22
CA ALA A 307 -5.91 10.99 1.09
C ALA A 307 -5.37 12.43 1.00
N VAL A 308 -4.35 12.66 0.17
CA VAL A 308 -3.84 14.03 -0.07
C VAL A 308 -4.89 14.90 -0.75
N SER A 309 -5.58 14.38 -1.77
CA SER A 309 -6.63 15.12 -2.47
C SER A 309 -7.74 15.58 -1.51
N LEU A 310 -8.22 14.68 -0.65
CA LEU A 310 -9.21 15.02 0.37
C LEU A 310 -8.68 16.06 1.37
N LEU A 311 -7.45 15.87 1.86
CA LEU A 311 -6.85 16.81 2.80
C LEU A 311 -6.67 18.20 2.20
N VAL A 312 -6.21 18.32 0.97
CA VAL A 312 -6.04 19.61 0.28
C VAL A 312 -7.38 20.33 0.11
N ARG A 313 -8.46 19.59 -0.21
CA ARG A 313 -9.82 20.16 -0.26
C ARG A 313 -10.25 20.70 1.10
N LEU A 314 -10.03 19.93 2.18
CA LEU A 314 -10.33 20.38 3.55
C LEU A 314 -9.53 21.63 3.95
N LEU A 315 -8.24 21.68 3.61
CA LEU A 315 -7.36 22.82 3.90
C LEU A 315 -7.80 24.09 3.15
N ASN A 316 -8.39 23.96 1.97
CA ASN A 316 -8.91 25.05 1.18
C ASN A 316 -10.35 25.43 1.55
N GLY A 317 -10.94 24.83 2.60
CA GLY A 317 -12.31 25.11 3.04
C GLY A 317 -13.39 24.60 2.08
N HIS A 318 -13.04 23.71 1.14
CA HIS A 318 -14.02 23.15 0.22
C HIS A 318 -14.87 22.09 0.92
N GLN A 319 -16.15 22.06 0.60
CA GLN A 319 -17.00 20.93 0.96
C GLN A 319 -16.53 19.66 0.23
N VAL A 320 -16.54 18.55 0.94
CA VAL A 320 -16.21 17.23 0.40
C VAL A 320 -17.50 16.40 0.32
N ASP A 321 -17.91 16.06 -0.90
CA ASP A 321 -19.20 15.39 -1.14
C ASP A 321 -19.24 13.95 -0.59
N ALA A 322 -18.07 13.26 -0.61
CA ALA A 322 -17.90 11.93 -0.04
C ALA A 322 -16.73 11.94 0.94
N LEU A 323 -17.04 11.83 2.23
CA LEU A 323 -16.01 11.77 3.29
C LEU A 323 -15.40 10.39 3.43
N HIS A 324 -16.15 9.33 3.17
CA HIS A 324 -15.64 7.96 3.19
C HIS A 324 -15.51 7.45 1.76
N VAL A 325 -14.27 7.21 1.34
CA VAL A 325 -13.93 6.72 0.00
C VAL A 325 -13.38 5.31 0.12
N GLU A 326 -14.05 4.37 -0.53
CA GLU A 326 -13.58 2.99 -0.65
C GLU A 326 -13.08 2.75 -2.08
N LEU A 327 -11.83 2.32 -2.21
CA LEU A 327 -11.18 2.07 -3.50
C LEU A 327 -11.26 0.59 -3.85
N ALA A 328 -11.58 0.29 -5.10
CA ALA A 328 -11.70 -1.07 -5.60
C ALA A 328 -10.38 -1.86 -5.47
N THR A 329 -10.51 -3.17 -5.27
CA THR A 329 -9.40 -4.13 -5.22
C THR A 329 -9.52 -5.13 -6.35
N ASP A 330 -8.40 -5.69 -6.81
CA ASP A 330 -8.34 -6.65 -7.90
C ASP A 330 -7.83 -8.01 -7.43
N LEU A 331 -8.47 -9.10 -7.86
CA LEU A 331 -7.93 -10.44 -7.69
C LEU A 331 -6.78 -10.67 -8.68
N VAL A 332 -5.63 -11.08 -8.17
CA VAL A 332 -4.44 -11.41 -8.95
C VAL A 332 -4.16 -12.91 -8.81
N VAL A 333 -4.54 -13.68 -9.81
CA VAL A 333 -4.33 -15.14 -9.83
C VAL A 333 -2.91 -15.45 -10.28
N ARG A 334 -2.20 -16.28 -9.49
CA ARG A 334 -0.85 -16.79 -9.76
C ARG A 334 -0.77 -18.29 -9.49
N GLY A 335 0.42 -18.79 -9.16
CA GLY A 335 0.70 -20.23 -9.08
C GLY A 335 0.36 -20.89 -7.73
N SER A 336 -0.11 -20.17 -6.71
CA SER A 336 -0.34 -20.76 -5.38
C SER A 336 -1.74 -21.33 -5.16
N THR A 337 -2.59 -21.31 -6.19
CA THR A 337 -3.94 -21.90 -6.16
C THR A 337 -4.15 -22.84 -7.34
N GLY A 338 -4.83 -23.95 -7.10
CA GLY A 338 -5.18 -24.97 -8.09
C GLY A 338 -6.47 -25.70 -7.73
N PRO A 339 -7.01 -26.53 -8.62
CA PRO A 339 -8.18 -27.35 -8.32
C PRO A 339 -7.89 -28.36 -7.19
N VAL A 340 -8.96 -28.80 -6.50
CA VAL A 340 -8.90 -29.83 -5.45
C VAL A 340 -8.61 -31.19 -6.08
#